data_baeac3fc91e4e248b1b49b14bd06c7f3
#
_entry.id   baeac3fc91e4e248b1b49b14bd06c7f3
#
_cell.length_a   1.000
_cell.length_b   1.000
_cell.length_c   1.000
_cell.angle_alpha   90.00
_cell.angle_beta   90.00
_cell.angle_gamma   90.00
#
_symmetry.space_group_name_H-M   'P 1'
#
loop_
_entity.id
_entity.type
_entity.pdbx_description
1 polymer ?
#
loop_
_entity_poly.entity_id
_entity_poly.type
_entity_poly.pdbx_seq_one_letter_code
_entity_poly.pdbx_strand_id
1 'polypeptide(L)'
;MVAPSETMARFRSFASRMGITRLGNITGLDRIGIPVAVAVRPNSRSVSASQGKGLDLPQAMTSALMEASEGFHAEEVGEGRHTSHRVLAANCNAVDTHLLCSTGQAFDIDVPIYWLEGFDLLRQEPCWVPAEIVHTDYTQPLDGYFLAGSNGLASGNHLAEALSSAICELIERDAVAVWSASGIRARAQRSLDIASVNDPDCRALLAKYDDADIAVRLWNVTTDIGIAAFVCDISDLSVREPRQLRHFHGAGCHPDRAIALVRALTEAAQTRLTYITGMRDDLLPVEYEEPPTADIVDALLDALRQESKSHLFHAVPTFAADDLGEDLRHELECLRSAGISRVVAVDLTRPDFGIPVVRVVIPGLEGDIKHPNYLPGVRARRAAALSR
;
A
#
# COMPACT_ATOMS: atom_id res chain seq x y z
N MET A 1 17.15 -11.40 -4.57
CA MET A 1 15.82 -11.22 -5.22
C MET A 1 15.79 -11.93 -6.56
N VAL A 2 14.61 -12.46 -6.97
CA VAL A 2 14.43 -13.10 -8.30
C VAL A 2 14.22 -12.02 -9.35
N ALA A 3 14.78 -12.21 -10.56
CA ALA A 3 14.59 -11.25 -11.65
C ALA A 3 13.12 -11.22 -12.10
N PRO A 4 12.54 -10.05 -12.45
CA PRO A 4 11.14 -9.92 -12.90
C PRO A 4 10.80 -10.83 -14.09
N SER A 5 11.73 -11.01 -15.03
CA SER A 5 11.55 -11.90 -16.17
C SER A 5 11.45 -13.38 -15.76
N GLU A 6 12.15 -13.79 -14.72
CA GLU A 6 12.10 -15.14 -14.17
C GLU A 6 10.78 -15.37 -13.42
N THR A 7 10.34 -14.40 -12.60
CA THR A 7 9.03 -14.41 -11.94
C THR A 7 7.91 -14.51 -12.98
N MET A 8 7.99 -13.72 -14.04
CA MET A 8 7.05 -13.76 -15.16
C MET A 8 7.04 -15.13 -15.83
N ALA A 9 8.21 -15.71 -16.13
CA ALA A 9 8.31 -17.03 -16.75
C ALA A 9 7.69 -18.13 -15.87
N ARG A 10 7.85 -18.02 -14.55
CA ARG A 10 7.34 -18.98 -13.57
C ARG A 10 5.81 -18.92 -13.43
N PHE A 11 5.21 -17.74 -13.38
CA PHE A 11 3.82 -17.58 -12.95
C PHE A 11 2.84 -17.24 -14.08
N ARG A 12 3.30 -16.74 -15.23
CA ARG A 12 2.44 -16.37 -16.37
C ARG A 12 1.58 -17.53 -16.90
N SER A 13 2.06 -18.76 -16.81
CA SER A 13 1.31 -19.94 -17.25
C SER A 13 0.03 -20.16 -16.45
N PHE A 14 -0.06 -19.64 -15.24
CA PHE A 14 -1.25 -19.72 -14.39
C PHE A 14 -2.27 -18.62 -14.65
N ALA A 15 -1.93 -17.58 -15.42
CA ALA A 15 -2.79 -16.42 -15.64
C ALA A 15 -4.20 -16.78 -16.10
N SER A 16 -4.37 -17.68 -17.07
CA SER A 16 -5.69 -18.12 -17.54
C SER A 16 -6.50 -18.87 -16.48
N ARG A 17 -5.84 -19.68 -15.65
CA ARG A 17 -6.48 -20.41 -14.55
C ARG A 17 -6.95 -19.46 -13.43
N MET A 18 -6.27 -18.33 -13.25
CA MET A 18 -6.66 -17.26 -12.33
C MET A 18 -7.68 -16.29 -12.94
N GLY A 19 -8.16 -16.55 -14.17
CA GLY A 19 -9.11 -15.69 -14.85
C GLY A 19 -8.51 -14.38 -15.41
N ILE A 20 -7.19 -14.27 -15.48
CA ILE A 20 -6.51 -13.12 -16.10
C ILE A 20 -6.62 -13.25 -17.61
N THR A 21 -7.44 -12.41 -18.23
CA THR A 21 -7.72 -12.43 -19.68
C THR A 21 -6.80 -11.49 -20.46
N ARG A 22 -6.24 -10.47 -19.81
CA ARG A 22 -5.35 -9.49 -20.40
C ARG A 22 -4.23 -9.11 -19.43
N LEU A 23 -3.04 -9.04 -19.95
CA LEU A 23 -1.88 -8.42 -19.30
C LEU A 23 -1.26 -7.46 -20.34
N GLY A 24 -1.32 -6.16 -20.10
CA GLY A 24 -1.00 -5.16 -21.12
C GLY A 24 -0.21 -3.97 -20.60
N ASN A 25 0.65 -3.43 -21.44
CA ASN A 25 1.37 -2.19 -21.21
C ASN A 25 0.44 -0.99 -21.45
N ILE A 26 0.31 -0.09 -20.48
CA ILE A 26 -0.48 1.15 -20.57
C ILE A 26 0.39 2.41 -20.45
N THR A 27 1.70 2.28 -20.36
CA THR A 27 2.65 3.38 -20.20
C THR A 27 2.43 4.52 -21.19
N GLY A 28 2.20 4.18 -22.47
CA GLY A 28 2.08 5.17 -23.55
C GLY A 28 0.75 5.93 -23.58
N LEU A 29 -0.15 5.69 -22.63
CA LEU A 29 -1.38 6.48 -22.47
C LEU A 29 -1.13 7.79 -21.70
N ASP A 30 0.05 7.93 -21.09
CA ASP A 30 0.50 9.17 -20.44
C ASP A 30 1.89 9.57 -20.99
N ARG A 31 2.22 10.87 -20.86
CA ARG A 31 3.47 11.43 -21.37
C ARG A 31 4.67 11.23 -20.45
N ILE A 32 4.46 10.86 -19.18
CA ILE A 32 5.54 10.69 -18.18
C ILE A 32 6.51 9.56 -18.57
N GLY A 33 5.98 8.48 -19.18
CA GLY A 33 6.82 7.38 -19.66
C GLY A 33 7.43 6.50 -18.56
N ILE A 34 6.93 6.58 -17.32
CA ILE A 34 7.24 5.62 -16.26
C ILE A 34 6.43 4.35 -16.52
N PRO A 35 7.07 3.16 -16.53
CA PRO A 35 6.39 1.93 -16.91
C PRO A 35 5.23 1.55 -15.97
N VAL A 36 4.05 1.37 -16.55
CA VAL A 36 2.84 0.86 -15.90
C VAL A 36 2.17 -0.18 -16.80
N ALA A 37 1.72 -1.25 -16.19
CA ALA A 37 0.99 -2.32 -16.84
C ALA A 37 -0.34 -2.60 -16.13
N VAL A 38 -1.25 -3.30 -16.79
CA VAL A 38 -2.55 -3.71 -16.24
C VAL A 38 -2.75 -5.21 -16.46
N ALA A 39 -3.31 -5.87 -15.44
CA ALA A 39 -3.86 -7.23 -15.52
C ALA A 39 -5.37 -7.14 -15.30
N VAL A 40 -6.15 -7.81 -16.16
CA VAL A 40 -7.62 -7.74 -16.12
C VAL A 40 -8.20 -9.12 -15.83
N ARG A 41 -9.03 -9.20 -14.80
CA ARG A 41 -9.79 -10.37 -14.35
C ARG A 41 -11.29 -10.05 -14.36
N PRO A 42 -12.01 -10.19 -15.48
CA PRO A 42 -13.40 -9.72 -15.60
C PRO A 42 -14.38 -10.39 -14.63
N ASN A 43 -14.07 -11.60 -14.17
CA ASN A 43 -14.90 -12.37 -13.23
C ASN A 43 -14.32 -12.35 -11.81
N SER A 44 -13.53 -11.34 -11.48
CA SER A 44 -13.03 -11.14 -10.11
C SER A 44 -14.19 -10.88 -9.15
N ARG A 45 -14.06 -11.39 -7.92
CA ARG A 45 -14.98 -11.08 -6.82
C ARG A 45 -14.54 -9.86 -6.02
N SER A 46 -13.34 -9.36 -6.34
CA SER A 46 -12.76 -8.11 -5.81
C SER A 46 -12.77 -7.02 -6.89
N VAL A 47 -11.61 -6.49 -7.25
CA VAL A 47 -11.45 -5.53 -8.36
C VAL A 47 -11.08 -6.24 -9.66
N SER A 48 -11.67 -5.82 -10.76
CA SER A 48 -11.46 -6.46 -12.07
C SER A 48 -10.12 -6.10 -12.72
N ALA A 49 -9.51 -4.98 -12.33
CA ALA A 49 -8.26 -4.48 -12.91
C ALA A 49 -7.21 -4.24 -11.82
N SER A 50 -6.08 -4.94 -11.93
CA SER A 50 -4.88 -4.73 -11.13
C SER A 50 -3.82 -4.01 -11.95
N GLN A 51 -3.02 -3.16 -11.34
CA GLN A 51 -2.01 -2.37 -12.03
C GLN A 51 -0.64 -2.56 -11.41
N GLY A 52 0.36 -2.80 -12.25
CA GLY A 52 1.75 -2.91 -11.83
C GLY A 52 2.60 -1.75 -12.32
N LYS A 53 3.63 -1.43 -11.56
CA LYS A 53 4.59 -0.37 -11.80
C LYS A 53 6.02 -0.89 -11.69
N GLY A 54 6.96 -0.17 -12.28
CA GLY A 54 8.38 -0.52 -12.17
C GLY A 54 9.30 0.45 -12.91
N LEU A 55 10.61 0.21 -12.78
CA LEU A 55 11.65 0.96 -13.50
C LEU A 55 11.67 0.64 -14.99
N ASP A 56 11.26 -0.58 -15.33
CA ASP A 56 11.15 -1.08 -16.70
C ASP A 56 9.83 -1.83 -16.94
N LEU A 57 9.54 -2.13 -18.19
CA LEU A 57 8.29 -2.81 -18.56
C LEU A 57 8.20 -4.25 -18.00
N PRO A 58 9.27 -5.07 -17.99
CA PRO A 58 9.24 -6.36 -17.31
C PRO A 58 8.84 -6.30 -15.86
N GLN A 59 9.36 -5.32 -15.09
CA GLN A 59 8.94 -5.11 -13.69
C GLN A 59 7.47 -4.75 -13.59
N ALA A 60 7.00 -3.77 -14.37
CA ALA A 60 5.61 -3.33 -14.35
C ALA A 60 4.64 -4.47 -14.72
N MET A 61 4.96 -5.26 -15.74
CA MET A 61 4.16 -6.42 -16.16
C MET A 61 4.11 -7.50 -15.08
N THR A 62 5.25 -7.78 -14.44
CA THR A 62 5.33 -8.76 -13.35
C THR A 62 4.54 -8.27 -12.13
N SER A 63 4.68 -7.00 -11.76
CA SER A 63 3.92 -6.39 -10.66
C SER A 63 2.40 -6.50 -10.90
N ALA A 64 1.90 -6.20 -12.13
CA ALA A 64 0.48 -6.33 -12.46
C ALA A 64 -0.01 -7.80 -12.37
N LEU A 65 0.79 -8.76 -12.83
CA LEU A 65 0.46 -10.18 -12.74
C LEU A 65 0.36 -10.64 -11.28
N MET A 66 1.33 -10.23 -10.45
CA MET A 66 1.38 -10.62 -9.05
C MET A 66 0.24 -10.00 -8.25
N GLU A 67 -0.09 -8.71 -8.45
CA GLU A 67 -1.23 -8.06 -7.81
C GLU A 67 -2.58 -8.72 -8.18
N ALA A 68 -2.76 -9.11 -9.45
CA ALA A 68 -3.94 -9.87 -9.87
C ALA A 68 -3.99 -11.27 -9.23
N SER A 69 -2.83 -11.88 -8.98
CA SER A 69 -2.73 -13.17 -8.28
C SER A 69 -3.08 -13.04 -6.79
N GLU A 70 -2.69 -11.96 -6.14
CA GLU A 70 -3.05 -11.65 -4.76
C GLU A 70 -4.57 -11.61 -4.57
N GLY A 71 -5.27 -10.81 -5.39
CA GLY A 71 -6.73 -10.76 -5.36
C GLY A 71 -7.38 -12.12 -5.58
N PHE A 72 -6.87 -12.91 -6.55
CA PHE A 72 -7.38 -14.26 -6.81
C PHE A 72 -7.25 -15.21 -5.61
N HIS A 73 -6.13 -15.17 -4.89
CA HIS A 73 -5.92 -16.02 -3.72
C HIS A 73 -6.77 -15.55 -2.52
N ALA A 74 -6.93 -14.25 -2.34
CA ALA A 74 -7.68 -13.68 -1.23
C ALA A 74 -9.21 -13.71 -1.44
N GLU A 75 -9.71 -14.01 -2.64
CA GLU A 75 -11.15 -14.23 -2.89
C GLU A 75 -11.66 -15.55 -2.30
N GLU A 76 -10.78 -16.49 -1.99
CA GLU A 76 -11.14 -17.79 -1.42
C GLU A 76 -10.13 -18.14 -0.32
N VAL A 77 -10.45 -17.75 0.88
CA VAL A 77 -9.66 -18.04 2.08
C VAL A 77 -10.09 -19.39 2.67
N GLY A 78 -9.17 -20.08 3.34
CA GLY A 78 -9.42 -21.41 3.91
C GLY A 78 -10.56 -21.46 4.93
N GLU A 79 -10.77 -22.63 5.52
CA GLU A 79 -11.81 -22.85 6.54
C GLU A 79 -11.51 -22.00 7.78
N GLY A 80 -12.55 -21.30 8.26
CA GLY A 80 -12.52 -20.48 9.46
C GLY A 80 -13.37 -21.07 10.59
N ARG A 81 -13.32 -20.42 11.76
CA ARG A 81 -14.22 -20.72 12.90
C ARG A 81 -15.26 -19.61 13.03
N HIS A 82 -16.53 -20.01 13.09
CA HIS A 82 -17.62 -19.09 13.40
C HIS A 82 -17.90 -19.14 14.91
N THR A 83 -17.44 -18.11 15.64
CA THR A 83 -17.55 -18.03 17.10
C THR A 83 -17.42 -16.57 17.57
N SER A 84 -17.80 -16.30 18.83
CA SER A 84 -17.58 -14.99 19.44
C SER A 84 -16.12 -14.81 19.87
N HIS A 85 -15.65 -13.56 19.90
CA HIS A 85 -14.30 -13.23 20.37
C HIS A 85 -14.07 -13.72 21.81
N ARG A 86 -15.07 -13.58 22.69
CA ARG A 86 -14.99 -14.05 24.08
C ARG A 86 -14.67 -15.54 24.17
N VAL A 87 -15.39 -16.36 23.40
CA VAL A 87 -15.19 -17.82 23.39
C VAL A 87 -13.85 -18.19 22.76
N LEU A 88 -13.48 -17.50 21.68
CA LEU A 88 -12.21 -17.75 21.00
C LEU A 88 -11.02 -17.40 21.89
N ALA A 89 -11.00 -16.21 22.47
CA ALA A 89 -9.90 -15.71 23.30
C ALA A 89 -9.72 -16.48 24.62
N ALA A 90 -10.75 -17.17 25.10
CA ALA A 90 -10.66 -18.04 26.26
C ALA A 90 -9.88 -19.34 25.98
N ASN A 91 -9.76 -19.76 24.71
CA ASN A 91 -9.17 -21.04 24.33
C ASN A 91 -7.98 -20.92 23.36
N CYS A 92 -7.83 -19.78 22.70
CA CYS A 92 -6.84 -19.56 21.67
C CYS A 92 -6.28 -18.13 21.76
N ASN A 93 -5.11 -17.91 21.19
CA ASN A 93 -4.63 -16.54 20.96
C ASN A 93 -5.41 -15.90 19.83
N ALA A 94 -5.99 -14.74 20.08
CA ALA A 94 -6.66 -13.91 19.09
C ALA A 94 -6.11 -12.48 19.15
N VAL A 95 -6.24 -11.73 18.07
CA VAL A 95 -5.89 -10.31 18.05
C VAL A 95 -6.81 -9.51 18.97
N ASP A 96 -6.28 -8.44 19.56
CA ASP A 96 -7.10 -7.45 20.25
C ASP A 96 -7.88 -6.63 19.22
N THR A 97 -9.19 -6.84 19.19
CA THR A 97 -10.09 -6.18 18.22
C THR A 97 -10.16 -4.68 18.40
N HIS A 98 -9.85 -4.14 19.58
CA HIS A 98 -9.78 -2.69 19.82
C HIS A 98 -8.59 -2.01 19.14
N LEU A 99 -7.59 -2.79 18.74
CA LEU A 99 -6.41 -2.32 18.00
C LEU A 99 -6.55 -2.45 16.49
N LEU A 100 -7.65 -3.03 16.00
CA LEU A 100 -7.94 -3.12 14.57
C LEU A 100 -8.57 -1.83 14.06
N CYS A 101 -8.37 -1.53 12.77
CA CYS A 101 -9.02 -0.40 12.12
C CYS A 101 -10.54 -0.65 12.03
N SER A 102 -11.31 0.15 12.75
CA SER A 102 -12.77 0.04 12.84
C SER A 102 -13.47 0.91 11.79
N THR A 103 -14.64 0.47 11.33
CA THR A 103 -15.56 1.27 10.50
C THR A 103 -16.37 2.30 11.32
N GLY A 104 -16.28 2.23 12.64
CA GLY A 104 -17.14 2.98 13.57
C GLY A 104 -18.35 2.19 14.06
N GLN A 105 -18.67 1.06 13.45
CA GLN A 105 -19.65 0.13 14.01
C GLN A 105 -19.07 -0.51 15.28
N ALA A 106 -19.83 -0.45 16.37
CA ALA A 106 -19.40 -1.05 17.64
C ALA A 106 -19.33 -2.58 17.50
N PHE A 107 -18.15 -3.15 17.75
CA PHE A 107 -17.98 -4.60 17.80
C PHE A 107 -18.34 -5.15 19.18
N ASP A 108 -19.32 -6.03 19.22
CA ASP A 108 -19.67 -6.77 20.43
C ASP A 108 -18.91 -8.11 20.49
N ILE A 109 -18.07 -8.27 21.50
CA ILE A 109 -17.22 -9.47 21.68
C ILE A 109 -18.01 -10.77 21.90
N ASP A 110 -19.32 -10.69 22.14
CA ASP A 110 -20.22 -11.83 22.30
C ASP A 110 -20.92 -12.23 20.99
N VAL A 111 -20.90 -11.39 19.97
CA VAL A 111 -21.44 -11.68 18.65
C VAL A 111 -20.50 -12.63 17.88
N PRO A 112 -21.00 -13.77 17.37
CA PRO A 112 -20.19 -14.66 16.55
C PRO A 112 -19.88 -14.03 15.18
N ILE A 113 -18.60 -14.06 14.79
CA ILE A 113 -18.10 -13.73 13.45
C ILE A 113 -17.19 -14.86 12.97
N TYR A 114 -16.76 -14.82 11.71
CA TYR A 114 -15.78 -15.75 11.18
C TYR A 114 -14.35 -15.29 11.51
N TRP A 115 -13.52 -16.26 11.93
CA TRP A 115 -12.11 -16.08 12.29
C TRP A 115 -11.25 -17.02 11.46
N LEU A 116 -10.09 -16.54 11.04
CA LEU A 116 -9.06 -17.33 10.36
C LEU A 116 -7.82 -17.45 11.25
N GLU A 117 -7.18 -18.60 11.18
CA GLU A 117 -5.93 -18.84 11.89
C GLU A 117 -4.76 -18.29 11.07
N GLY A 118 -3.93 -17.49 11.70
CA GLY A 118 -2.67 -17.03 11.20
C GLY A 118 -1.53 -17.38 12.17
N PHE A 119 -0.33 -16.89 11.90
CA PHE A 119 0.85 -17.06 12.73
C PHE A 119 1.42 -15.71 13.14
N ASP A 120 1.55 -15.47 14.44
CA ASP A 120 2.16 -14.25 14.98
C ASP A 120 3.70 -14.34 14.88
N LEU A 121 4.26 -13.53 13.99
CA LEU A 121 5.71 -13.51 13.70
C LEU A 121 6.53 -12.98 14.87
N LEU A 122 5.96 -12.13 15.74
CA LEU A 122 6.67 -11.58 16.90
C LEU A 122 6.66 -12.54 18.10
N ARG A 123 5.57 -13.28 18.28
CA ARG A 123 5.40 -14.20 19.41
C ARG A 123 5.69 -15.65 19.07
N GLN A 124 5.82 -15.97 17.77
CA GLN A 124 6.06 -17.33 17.25
C GLN A 124 5.00 -18.32 17.70
N GLU A 125 3.72 -17.92 17.58
CA GLU A 125 2.58 -18.73 18.00
C GLU A 125 1.39 -18.53 17.04
N PRO A 126 0.46 -19.51 16.93
CA PRO A 126 -0.80 -19.32 16.20
C PRO A 126 -1.60 -18.16 16.80
N CYS A 127 -2.27 -17.39 15.94
CA CYS A 127 -3.12 -16.27 16.36
C CYS A 127 -4.28 -16.08 15.39
N TRP A 128 -5.49 -15.90 15.92
CA TRP A 128 -6.71 -15.76 15.13
C TRP A 128 -7.02 -14.29 14.83
N VAL A 129 -7.44 -14.05 13.58
CA VAL A 129 -7.84 -12.73 13.07
C VAL A 129 -9.25 -12.81 12.46
N PRO A 130 -10.06 -11.71 12.48
CA PRO A 130 -11.34 -11.68 11.79
C PRO A 130 -11.20 -11.96 10.30
N ALA A 131 -12.03 -12.85 9.75
CA ALA A 131 -11.99 -13.20 8.33
C ALA A 131 -12.31 -12.01 7.42
N GLU A 132 -13.15 -11.08 7.88
CA GLU A 132 -13.52 -9.84 7.20
C GLU A 132 -12.32 -8.99 6.74
N ILE A 133 -11.24 -8.97 7.53
CA ILE A 133 -10.03 -8.22 7.17
C ILE A 133 -9.02 -9.05 6.36
N VAL A 134 -9.32 -10.30 6.07
CA VAL A 134 -8.40 -11.20 5.35
C VAL A 134 -8.84 -11.40 3.91
N HIS A 135 -10.12 -11.75 3.67
CA HIS A 135 -10.61 -12.02 2.33
C HIS A 135 -10.92 -10.74 1.53
N THR A 136 -10.93 -10.88 0.21
CA THR A 136 -11.31 -9.81 -0.74
C THR A 136 -12.51 -10.22 -1.61
N ASP A 137 -13.32 -11.19 -1.18
CA ASP A 137 -14.58 -11.51 -1.84
C ASP A 137 -15.66 -10.50 -1.43
N TYR A 138 -15.81 -9.43 -2.22
CA TYR A 138 -16.80 -8.38 -1.97
C TYR A 138 -18.20 -8.73 -2.50
N THR A 139 -18.38 -9.92 -3.06
CA THR A 139 -19.71 -10.47 -3.42
C THR A 139 -20.43 -11.05 -2.22
N GLN A 140 -19.72 -11.31 -1.12
CA GLN A 140 -20.25 -11.77 0.15
C GLN A 140 -20.54 -10.59 1.09
N PRO A 141 -21.59 -10.68 1.92
CA PRO A 141 -21.82 -9.66 2.95
C PRO A 141 -20.67 -9.66 3.95
N LEU A 142 -20.16 -8.45 4.27
CA LEU A 142 -19.20 -8.24 5.34
C LEU A 142 -19.94 -8.02 6.66
N ASP A 143 -19.31 -8.40 7.78
CA ASP A 143 -19.84 -8.10 9.13
C ASP A 143 -19.85 -6.58 9.38
N GLY A 144 -18.93 -5.84 8.75
CA GLY A 144 -18.86 -4.38 8.73
C GLY A 144 -18.26 -3.75 9.98
N TYR A 145 -17.58 -4.52 10.82
CA TYR A 145 -16.94 -4.02 12.04
C TYR A 145 -15.55 -3.41 11.78
N PHE A 146 -14.81 -4.03 10.86
CA PHE A 146 -13.42 -3.66 10.58
C PHE A 146 -13.24 -3.24 9.13
N LEU A 147 -12.21 -2.43 8.86
CA LEU A 147 -11.90 -2.00 7.51
C LEU A 147 -11.47 -3.19 6.65
N ALA A 148 -12.36 -3.62 5.77
CA ALA A 148 -12.05 -4.59 4.72
C ALA A 148 -11.27 -3.91 3.58
N GLY A 149 -10.43 -4.66 2.87
CA GLY A 149 -9.66 -4.12 1.75
C GLY A 149 -8.49 -5.03 1.41
N SER A 150 -7.52 -4.54 0.63
CA SER A 150 -6.32 -5.30 0.26
C SER A 150 -5.09 -4.99 1.13
N ASN A 151 -5.18 -4.11 2.11
CA ASN A 151 -4.04 -3.69 2.93
C ASN A 151 -3.34 -4.87 3.59
N GLY A 152 -2.03 -5.01 3.36
CA GLY A 152 -1.22 -6.11 3.86
C GLY A 152 -1.41 -7.43 3.10
N LEU A 153 -2.02 -7.42 1.92
CA LEU A 153 -2.09 -8.55 0.99
C LEU A 153 -0.93 -8.44 0.01
N ALA A 154 -0.05 -9.43 0.01
CA ALA A 154 1.10 -9.42 -0.88
C ALA A 154 1.49 -10.83 -1.33
N SER A 155 2.18 -10.89 -2.46
CA SER A 155 2.76 -12.10 -3.03
C SER A 155 4.27 -11.97 -3.25
N GLY A 156 4.93 -13.08 -3.51
CA GLY A 156 6.35 -13.08 -3.82
C GLY A 156 6.82 -14.39 -4.43
N ASN A 157 8.09 -14.47 -4.82
CA ASN A 157 8.72 -15.72 -5.24
C ASN A 157 9.03 -16.64 -4.05
N HIS A 158 9.13 -16.05 -2.86
CA HIS A 158 9.36 -16.67 -1.58
C HIS A 158 8.43 -16.09 -0.52
N LEU A 159 8.11 -16.86 0.49
CA LEU A 159 7.26 -16.42 1.60
C LEU A 159 7.83 -15.15 2.29
N ALA A 160 9.15 -15.08 2.48
CA ALA A 160 9.79 -13.91 3.08
C ALA A 160 9.60 -12.64 2.23
N GLU A 161 9.61 -12.74 0.90
CA GLU A 161 9.35 -11.62 -0.02
C GLU A 161 7.90 -11.13 0.13
N ALA A 162 6.93 -12.04 0.16
CA ALA A 162 5.53 -11.71 0.38
C ALA A 162 5.30 -11.05 1.76
N LEU A 163 5.92 -11.60 2.82
CA LEU A 163 5.81 -11.05 4.18
C LEU A 163 6.39 -9.65 4.28
N SER A 164 7.61 -9.42 3.78
CA SER A 164 8.26 -8.11 3.79
C SER A 164 7.44 -7.08 2.99
N SER A 165 6.95 -7.44 1.81
CA SER A 165 6.10 -6.56 0.99
C SER A 165 4.81 -6.17 1.72
N ALA A 166 4.13 -7.14 2.37
CA ALA A 166 2.91 -6.90 3.13
C ALA A 166 3.15 -6.02 4.37
N ILE A 167 4.25 -6.25 5.10
CA ILE A 167 4.63 -5.45 6.28
C ILE A 167 4.97 -4.02 5.85
N CYS A 168 5.77 -3.85 4.80
CA CYS A 168 6.11 -2.53 4.25
C CYS A 168 4.86 -1.75 3.82
N GLU A 169 3.89 -2.39 3.20
CA GLU A 169 2.63 -1.73 2.83
C GLU A 169 1.86 -1.25 4.06
N LEU A 170 1.73 -2.06 5.11
CA LEU A 170 1.04 -1.66 6.33
C LEU A 170 1.76 -0.51 7.04
N ILE A 171 3.10 -0.51 7.09
CA ILE A 171 3.90 0.60 7.62
C ILE A 171 3.71 1.85 6.76
N GLU A 172 3.62 1.71 5.43
CA GLU A 172 3.33 2.80 4.51
C GLU A 172 1.97 3.45 4.80
N ARG A 173 0.91 2.64 4.92
CA ARG A 173 -0.45 3.12 5.24
C ARG A 173 -0.48 3.87 6.58
N ASP A 174 0.18 3.31 7.61
CA ASP A 174 0.34 3.96 8.91
C ASP A 174 1.07 5.30 8.79
N ALA A 175 2.21 5.32 8.08
CA ALA A 175 3.00 6.53 7.91
C ALA A 175 2.23 7.64 7.19
N VAL A 176 1.50 7.30 6.13
CA VAL A 176 0.65 8.24 5.38
C VAL A 176 -0.48 8.76 6.25
N ALA A 177 -1.13 7.89 7.04
CA ALA A 177 -2.23 8.29 7.92
C ALA A 177 -1.76 9.22 9.05
N VAL A 178 -0.66 8.89 9.70
CA VAL A 178 -0.04 9.72 10.76
C VAL A 178 0.39 11.09 10.19
N TRP A 179 1.04 11.12 9.02
CA TRP A 179 1.44 12.35 8.36
C TRP A 179 0.22 13.18 7.94
N SER A 180 -0.82 12.58 7.37
CA SER A 180 -2.04 13.25 6.95
C SER A 180 -2.81 13.85 8.11
N ALA A 181 -2.82 13.19 9.26
CA ALA A 181 -3.45 13.68 10.49
C ALA A 181 -2.66 14.84 11.14
N SER A 182 -1.37 14.98 10.81
CA SER A 182 -0.55 16.11 11.28
C SER A 182 -1.04 17.43 10.65
N GLY A 183 -0.94 18.52 11.40
CA GLY A 183 -1.31 19.85 10.89
C GLY A 183 -0.44 20.28 9.68
N ILE A 184 -0.97 21.22 8.89
CA ILE A 184 -0.32 21.70 7.65
C ILE A 184 1.15 22.07 7.87
N ARG A 185 1.48 22.78 8.95
CA ARG A 185 2.87 23.17 9.29
C ARG A 185 3.77 21.95 9.55
N ALA A 186 3.28 20.97 10.29
CA ALA A 186 4.04 19.76 10.60
C ALA A 186 4.28 18.91 9.33
N ARG A 187 3.29 18.83 8.44
CA ARG A 187 3.45 18.18 7.12
C ARG A 187 4.49 18.87 6.27
N ALA A 188 4.42 20.19 6.21
CA ALA A 188 5.34 21.03 5.49
C ALA A 188 6.80 20.85 5.92
N GLN A 189 7.06 20.78 7.22
CA GLN A 189 8.38 20.54 7.77
C GLN A 189 9.02 19.20 7.36
N ARG A 190 8.23 18.28 6.82
CA ARG A 190 8.70 16.99 6.31
C ARG A 190 9.05 16.99 4.82
N SER A 191 9.00 18.15 4.17
CA SER A 191 9.37 18.30 2.76
C SER A 191 10.81 17.84 2.53
N LEU A 192 11.02 17.00 1.52
CA LEU A 192 12.32 16.47 1.12
C LEU A 192 12.98 17.39 0.09
N ASP A 193 14.25 17.69 0.27
CA ASP A 193 15.02 18.37 -0.75
C ASP A 193 15.36 17.43 -1.91
N ILE A 194 14.65 17.59 -3.05
CA ILE A 194 14.84 16.77 -4.26
C ILE A 194 16.29 16.85 -4.77
N ALA A 195 16.97 17.99 -4.60
CA ALA A 195 18.38 18.15 -5.01
C ALA A 195 19.33 17.27 -4.18
N SER A 196 18.91 16.86 -2.98
CA SER A 196 19.69 15.94 -2.12
C SER A 196 19.57 14.47 -2.51
N VAL A 197 18.63 14.12 -3.41
CA VAL A 197 18.46 12.75 -3.90
C VAL A 197 19.65 12.41 -4.80
N ASN A 198 20.43 11.42 -4.41
CA ASN A 198 21.66 11.01 -5.10
C ASN A 198 21.60 9.58 -5.66
N ASP A 199 20.50 8.85 -5.44
CA ASP A 199 20.30 7.52 -6.02
C ASP A 199 20.03 7.62 -7.53
N PRO A 200 20.67 6.78 -8.37
CA PRO A 200 20.58 6.89 -9.84
C PRO A 200 19.17 6.56 -10.36
N ASP A 201 18.48 5.56 -9.80
CA ASP A 201 17.14 5.16 -10.27
C ASP A 201 16.09 6.22 -9.88
N CYS A 202 16.18 6.76 -8.67
CA CYS A 202 15.35 7.88 -8.24
C CYS A 202 15.57 9.11 -9.12
N ARG A 203 16.82 9.43 -9.47
CA ARG A 203 17.16 10.54 -10.37
C ARG A 203 16.63 10.36 -11.78
N ALA A 204 16.69 9.13 -12.30
CA ALA A 204 16.15 8.81 -13.63
C ALA A 204 14.62 8.96 -13.67
N LEU A 205 13.90 8.58 -12.60
CA LEU A 205 12.47 8.79 -12.49
C LEU A 205 12.10 10.27 -12.38
N LEU A 206 12.85 11.04 -11.58
CA LEU A 206 12.64 12.49 -11.44
C LEU A 206 12.87 13.24 -12.77
N ALA A 207 13.87 12.83 -13.55
CA ALA A 207 14.11 13.39 -14.87
C ALA A 207 12.94 13.14 -15.84
N LYS A 208 12.29 11.96 -15.79
CA LYS A 208 11.08 11.68 -16.61
C LYS A 208 9.91 12.60 -16.27
N TYR A 209 9.73 12.96 -15.00
CA TYR A 209 8.72 13.92 -14.60
C TYR A 209 9.03 15.33 -15.12
N ASP A 210 10.30 15.77 -15.00
CA ASP A 210 10.77 17.07 -15.48
C ASP A 210 10.60 17.17 -17.01
N ASP A 211 11.04 16.17 -17.77
CA ASP A 211 10.87 16.08 -19.22
C ASP A 211 9.39 16.12 -19.66
N ALA A 212 8.47 15.72 -18.79
CA ALA A 212 7.02 15.71 -19.02
C ALA A 212 6.30 16.98 -18.53
N ASP A 213 7.01 18.02 -18.08
CA ASP A 213 6.42 19.22 -17.45
C ASP A 213 5.50 18.89 -16.25
N ILE A 214 5.88 17.88 -15.46
CA ILE A 214 5.18 17.47 -14.24
C ILE A 214 6.00 17.90 -13.02
N ALA A 215 5.44 18.77 -12.20
CA ALA A 215 6.05 19.14 -10.92
C ALA A 215 5.97 17.96 -9.93
N VAL A 216 7.09 17.68 -9.26
CA VAL A 216 7.20 16.66 -8.22
C VAL A 216 7.44 17.30 -6.87
N ARG A 217 6.81 16.76 -5.84
CA ARG A 217 7.09 17.05 -4.44
C ARG A 217 7.21 15.79 -3.65
N LEU A 218 8.13 15.81 -2.72
CA LEU A 218 8.46 14.67 -1.90
C LEU A 218 8.38 15.02 -0.42
N TRP A 219 7.87 14.11 0.39
CA TRP A 219 7.90 14.18 1.85
C TRP A 219 8.49 12.92 2.42
N ASN A 220 9.36 13.09 3.41
CA ASN A 220 9.76 12.01 4.28
C ASN A 220 8.70 11.82 5.36
N VAL A 221 7.89 10.77 5.24
CA VAL A 221 6.81 10.46 6.17
C VAL A 221 7.18 9.35 7.17
N THR A 222 8.45 8.95 7.21
CA THR A 222 8.98 7.97 8.16
C THR A 222 8.51 8.27 9.58
N THR A 223 7.92 7.29 10.24
CA THR A 223 7.40 7.38 11.60
C THR A 223 8.43 6.89 12.62
N ASP A 224 8.02 6.77 13.88
CA ASP A 224 8.78 6.16 14.98
C ASP A 224 9.13 4.69 14.75
N ILE A 225 8.51 4.02 13.78
CA ILE A 225 8.88 2.66 13.37
C ILE A 225 10.28 2.64 12.76
N GLY A 226 10.72 3.73 12.10
CA GLY A 226 12.08 3.85 11.61
C GLY A 226 12.34 3.20 10.25
N ILE A 227 11.34 2.64 9.58
CA ILE A 227 11.42 2.17 8.18
C ILE A 227 11.14 3.34 7.25
N ALA A 228 12.01 3.53 6.24
CA ALA A 228 11.89 4.65 5.31
C ALA A 228 10.55 4.63 4.58
N ALA A 229 9.83 5.75 4.65
CA ALA A 229 8.56 5.95 3.97
C ALA A 229 8.50 7.34 3.35
N PHE A 230 8.00 7.41 2.11
CA PHE A 230 7.87 8.65 1.35
C PHE A 230 6.48 8.80 0.78
N VAL A 231 6.06 10.07 0.64
CA VAL A 231 4.93 10.48 -0.21
C VAL A 231 5.49 11.29 -1.36
N CYS A 232 4.99 11.02 -2.55
CA CYS A 232 5.27 11.75 -3.77
C CYS A 232 3.98 12.35 -4.31
N ASP A 233 3.91 13.67 -4.39
CA ASP A 233 2.83 14.37 -5.08
C ASP A 233 3.33 14.85 -6.44
N ILE A 234 2.51 14.67 -7.45
CA ILE A 234 2.76 15.15 -8.81
C ILE A 234 1.66 16.09 -9.27
N SER A 235 2.04 17.17 -9.93
CA SER A 235 1.11 18.17 -10.44
C SER A 235 1.45 18.55 -11.87
N ASP A 236 0.44 18.57 -12.73
CA ASP A 236 0.58 19.00 -14.13
C ASP A 236 0.74 20.52 -14.20
N LEU A 237 1.84 20.98 -14.78
CA LEU A 237 2.12 22.40 -14.98
C LEU A 237 1.52 22.94 -16.30
N SER A 238 1.08 22.06 -17.19
CA SER A 238 0.51 22.46 -18.47
C SER A 238 -0.95 22.93 -18.31
N VAL A 239 -1.21 24.19 -18.64
CA VAL A 239 -2.53 24.84 -18.54
C VAL A 239 -3.46 24.48 -19.74
N ARG A 240 -3.01 23.63 -20.67
CA ARG A 240 -3.58 23.54 -22.03
C ARG A 240 -4.61 22.43 -22.24
N GLU A 241 -4.89 21.58 -21.26
CA GLU A 241 -5.83 20.48 -21.46
C GLU A 241 -7.23 20.76 -20.91
N PRO A 242 -8.30 20.39 -21.67
CA PRO A 242 -9.68 20.63 -21.24
C PRO A 242 -10.09 19.83 -19.99
N ARG A 243 -9.41 18.70 -19.72
CA ARG A 243 -9.54 17.91 -18.49
C ARG A 243 -8.24 18.06 -17.69
N GLN A 244 -8.33 18.80 -16.61
CA GLN A 244 -7.18 19.04 -15.75
C GLN A 244 -6.98 17.85 -14.82
N LEU A 245 -6.20 16.88 -15.26
CA LEU A 245 -5.60 15.85 -14.41
C LEU A 245 -4.48 16.50 -13.58
N ARG A 246 -4.85 17.24 -12.53
CA ARG A 246 -3.93 18.21 -11.92
C ARG A 246 -3.06 17.68 -10.81
N HIS A 247 -3.54 16.72 -10.02
CA HIS A 247 -2.84 16.32 -8.81
C HIS A 247 -3.01 14.83 -8.53
N PHE A 248 -1.91 14.12 -8.39
CA PHE A 248 -1.89 12.71 -8.03
C PHE A 248 -0.79 12.46 -7.02
N HIS A 249 -0.94 11.42 -6.23
CA HIS A 249 0.03 11.04 -5.25
C HIS A 249 0.35 9.54 -5.30
N GLY A 250 1.55 9.21 -4.86
CA GLY A 250 2.01 7.86 -4.58
C GLY A 250 2.72 7.81 -3.24
N ALA A 251 2.77 6.65 -2.64
CA ALA A 251 3.52 6.38 -1.45
C ALA A 251 4.50 5.22 -1.68
N GLY A 252 5.49 5.09 -0.81
CA GLY A 252 6.45 4.00 -0.87
C GLY A 252 7.14 3.81 0.46
N CYS A 253 7.20 2.56 0.91
CA CYS A 253 7.90 2.13 2.11
C CYS A 253 8.80 0.95 1.81
N HIS A 254 10.02 0.98 2.36
CA HIS A 254 10.99 -0.12 2.28
C HIS A 254 12.11 0.12 3.28
N PRO A 255 12.79 -0.92 3.83
CA PRO A 255 14.00 -0.75 4.61
C PRO A 255 15.09 0.06 3.90
N ASP A 256 15.34 -0.20 2.60
CA ASP A 256 16.18 0.65 1.77
C ASP A 256 15.41 1.89 1.32
N ARG A 257 15.91 3.08 1.69
CA ARG A 257 15.29 4.37 1.35
C ARG A 257 15.22 4.65 -0.14
N ALA A 258 16.17 4.12 -0.95
CA ALA A 258 16.14 4.33 -2.40
C ALA A 258 14.98 3.55 -3.02
N ILE A 259 14.78 2.30 -2.61
CA ILE A 259 13.65 1.48 -3.03
C ILE A 259 12.32 2.11 -2.56
N ALA A 260 12.26 2.61 -1.31
CA ALA A 260 11.07 3.31 -0.81
C ALA A 260 10.71 4.52 -1.67
N LEU A 261 11.70 5.33 -2.06
CA LEU A 261 11.47 6.50 -2.92
C LEU A 261 11.09 6.11 -4.35
N VAL A 262 11.72 5.09 -4.93
CA VAL A 262 11.35 4.52 -6.25
C VAL A 262 9.88 4.07 -6.23
N ARG A 263 9.42 3.41 -5.16
CA ARG A 263 8.02 2.98 -5.01
C ARG A 263 7.07 4.17 -5.01
N ALA A 264 7.37 5.22 -4.24
CA ALA A 264 6.56 6.45 -4.19
C ALA A 264 6.48 7.14 -5.55
N LEU A 265 7.62 7.30 -6.23
CA LEU A 265 7.69 7.92 -7.55
C LEU A 265 6.92 7.12 -8.61
N THR A 266 7.11 5.82 -8.67
CA THR A 266 6.42 4.96 -9.65
C THR A 266 4.92 4.86 -9.36
N GLU A 267 4.51 4.88 -8.08
CA GLU A 267 3.09 4.85 -7.70
C GLU A 267 2.36 6.14 -8.08
N ALA A 268 2.98 7.31 -7.97
CA ALA A 268 2.37 8.54 -8.41
C ALA A 268 2.02 8.52 -9.91
N ALA A 269 2.91 7.96 -10.75
CA ALA A 269 2.64 7.74 -12.17
C ALA A 269 1.53 6.69 -12.41
N GLN A 270 1.54 5.60 -11.65
CA GLN A 270 0.50 4.57 -11.70
C GLN A 270 -0.87 5.16 -11.34
N THR A 271 -0.97 5.93 -10.26
CA THR A 271 -2.22 6.57 -9.84
C THR A 271 -2.75 7.48 -10.95
N ARG A 272 -1.90 8.30 -11.58
CA ARG A 272 -2.30 9.15 -12.70
C ARG A 272 -2.83 8.32 -13.88
N LEU A 273 -2.15 7.22 -14.24
CA LEU A 273 -2.59 6.32 -15.30
C LEU A 273 -3.89 5.57 -14.95
N THR A 274 -4.14 5.30 -13.68
CA THR A 274 -5.41 4.74 -13.21
C THR A 274 -6.58 5.65 -13.60
N TYR A 275 -6.46 6.95 -13.36
CA TYR A 275 -7.48 7.93 -13.75
C TYR A 275 -7.56 8.12 -15.28
N ILE A 276 -6.44 8.15 -15.99
CA ILE A 276 -6.42 8.30 -17.47
C ILE A 276 -7.13 7.11 -18.14
N THR A 277 -6.90 5.90 -17.65
CA THR A 277 -7.46 4.69 -18.25
C THR A 277 -8.93 4.46 -17.90
N GLY A 278 -9.40 4.93 -16.74
CA GLY A 278 -10.75 4.66 -16.25
C GLY A 278 -11.07 3.17 -16.11
N MET A 279 -10.04 2.33 -15.91
CA MET A 279 -10.20 0.86 -15.92
C MET A 279 -10.56 0.28 -14.55
N ARG A 280 -10.46 1.06 -13.48
CA ARG A 280 -10.82 0.60 -12.13
C ARG A 280 -12.32 0.80 -11.91
N ASP A 281 -12.97 -0.27 -11.50
CA ASP A 281 -14.41 -0.35 -11.22
C ASP A 281 -14.79 0.13 -9.81
N ASP A 282 -13.80 0.43 -8.97
CA ASP A 282 -13.96 1.02 -7.64
C ASP A 282 -13.78 2.55 -7.60
N LEU A 283 -13.50 3.20 -8.75
CA LEU A 283 -13.48 4.65 -8.87
C LEU A 283 -14.89 5.20 -9.22
N LEU A 284 -15.40 6.07 -8.38
CA LEU A 284 -16.73 6.64 -8.56
C LEU A 284 -16.72 7.80 -9.58
N PRO A 285 -17.83 8.04 -10.32
CA PRO A 285 -17.94 9.15 -11.27
C PRO A 285 -17.59 10.52 -10.65
N VAL A 286 -17.95 10.74 -9.39
CA VAL A 286 -17.66 12.00 -8.66
C VAL A 286 -16.17 12.32 -8.60
N GLU A 287 -15.31 11.30 -8.56
CA GLU A 287 -13.85 11.50 -8.54
C GLU A 287 -13.30 12.06 -9.86
N TYR A 288 -14.07 11.94 -10.94
CA TYR A 288 -13.77 12.52 -12.26
C TYR A 288 -14.44 13.88 -12.50
N GLU A 289 -15.55 14.16 -11.81
CA GLU A 289 -16.41 15.33 -12.03
C GLU A 289 -16.00 16.54 -11.20
N GLU A 290 -15.44 16.31 -9.99
CA GLU A 290 -15.02 17.35 -9.07
C GLU A 290 -13.50 17.34 -8.85
N PRO A 291 -12.70 17.77 -9.83
CA PRO A 291 -11.28 18.00 -9.55
C PRO A 291 -11.15 19.11 -8.51
N PRO A 292 -10.16 19.02 -7.60
CA PRO A 292 -9.89 20.09 -6.65
C PRO A 292 -9.76 21.40 -7.41
N THR A 293 -10.48 22.45 -6.97
CA THR A 293 -10.49 23.74 -7.65
C THR A 293 -9.07 24.28 -7.78
N ALA A 294 -8.80 25.00 -8.88
CA ALA A 294 -7.49 25.60 -9.13
C ALA A 294 -6.97 26.37 -7.89
N ASP A 295 -7.87 27.07 -7.21
CA ASP A 295 -7.55 27.88 -6.03
C ASP A 295 -7.06 27.05 -4.84
N ILE A 296 -7.57 25.84 -4.63
CA ILE A 296 -7.11 24.93 -3.58
C ILE A 296 -5.72 24.38 -3.94
N VAL A 297 -5.51 24.02 -5.20
CA VAL A 297 -4.22 23.53 -5.68
C VAL A 297 -3.19 24.66 -5.64
N ASP A 298 -3.53 25.86 -6.10
CA ASP A 298 -2.64 27.02 -6.11
C ASP A 298 -2.31 27.48 -4.68
N ALA A 299 -3.28 27.49 -3.77
CA ALA A 299 -3.03 27.79 -2.36
C ALA A 299 -2.11 26.76 -1.69
N LEU A 300 -2.29 25.47 -2.01
CA LEU A 300 -1.38 24.41 -1.58
C LEU A 300 0.01 24.59 -2.20
N LEU A 301 0.06 24.95 -3.49
CA LEU A 301 1.29 25.23 -4.22
C LEU A 301 2.05 26.44 -3.65
N ASP A 302 1.36 27.50 -3.25
CA ASP A 302 1.97 28.69 -2.67
C ASP A 302 2.41 28.47 -1.22
N ALA A 303 1.63 27.77 -0.41
CA ALA A 303 2.06 27.38 0.92
C ALA A 303 3.36 26.56 0.86
N LEU A 304 3.46 25.66 -0.10
CA LEU A 304 4.62 24.79 -0.29
C LEU A 304 5.83 25.47 -0.96
N ARG A 305 5.65 26.59 -1.71
CA ARG A 305 6.77 27.41 -2.22
C ARG A 305 7.45 28.23 -1.13
N GLN A 306 6.75 28.52 -0.03
CA GLN A 306 7.25 29.32 1.10
C GLN A 306 7.98 28.48 2.14
N GLU A 307 8.06 27.16 1.97
CA GLU A 307 8.62 26.26 2.98
C GLU A 307 10.11 26.01 2.78
N SER A 308 10.82 26.02 3.91
CA SER A 308 12.22 25.58 3.93
C SER A 308 12.27 24.06 3.73
N LYS A 309 12.97 23.59 2.72
CA LYS A 309 13.31 22.19 2.52
C LYS A 309 14.10 21.70 3.73
N SER A 310 13.47 20.89 4.58
CA SER A 310 14.01 20.59 5.89
C SER A 310 14.65 19.19 5.99
N HIS A 311 14.24 18.25 5.12
CA HIS A 311 14.75 16.90 5.12
C HIS A 311 15.69 16.65 3.94
N LEU A 312 16.85 16.05 4.25
CA LEU A 312 17.82 15.60 3.24
C LEU A 312 17.66 14.10 3.02
N PHE A 313 17.74 13.65 1.78
CA PHE A 313 17.58 12.23 1.44
C PHE A 313 18.54 11.31 2.22
N HIS A 314 19.81 11.71 2.35
CA HIS A 314 20.81 10.91 3.05
C HIS A 314 20.58 10.83 4.57
N ALA A 315 19.74 11.69 5.15
CA ALA A 315 19.39 11.67 6.57
C ALA A 315 18.20 10.74 6.88
N VAL A 316 17.47 10.24 5.85
CA VAL A 316 16.41 9.25 6.03
C VAL A 316 17.04 7.90 6.41
N PRO A 317 16.47 7.16 7.38
CA PRO A 317 16.95 5.83 7.72
C PRO A 317 17.06 4.92 6.50
N THR A 318 18.05 4.03 6.49
CA THR A 318 18.20 3.01 5.46
C THR A 318 18.85 1.78 6.05
N PHE A 319 18.34 0.64 5.65
CA PHE A 319 18.91 -0.66 5.91
C PHE A 319 18.90 -1.44 4.59
N ALA A 320 20.03 -1.95 4.19
CA ALA A 320 20.16 -2.75 2.98
C ALA A 320 20.82 -4.07 3.37
N ALA A 321 20.16 -5.16 3.02
CA ALA A 321 20.66 -6.51 3.21
C ALA A 321 20.71 -7.26 1.88
N ASP A 322 21.56 -8.26 1.82
CA ASP A 322 21.63 -9.16 0.66
C ASP A 322 20.61 -10.31 0.75
N ASP A 323 20.00 -10.50 1.92
CA ASP A 323 19.06 -11.57 2.24
C ASP A 323 17.70 -11.01 2.70
N LEU A 324 16.62 -11.44 2.05
CA LEU A 324 15.23 -11.10 2.39
C LEU A 324 14.86 -11.46 3.85
N GLY A 325 15.50 -12.49 4.41
CA GLY A 325 15.30 -12.84 5.83
C GLY A 325 15.91 -11.81 6.78
N GLU A 326 16.93 -11.08 6.34
CA GLU A 326 17.50 -9.96 7.12
C GLU A 326 16.60 -8.73 7.06
N ASP A 327 16.07 -8.42 5.89
CA ASP A 327 15.08 -7.35 5.75
C ASP A 327 13.86 -7.61 6.66
N LEU A 328 13.29 -8.81 6.59
CA LEU A 328 12.15 -9.20 7.43
C LEU A 328 12.46 -9.12 8.93
N ARG A 329 13.66 -9.58 9.36
CA ARG A 329 14.07 -9.46 10.77
C ARG A 329 14.21 -8.00 11.21
N HIS A 330 14.77 -7.16 10.36
CA HIS A 330 14.89 -5.73 10.62
C HIS A 330 13.51 -5.07 10.75
N GLU A 331 12.58 -5.36 9.85
CA GLU A 331 11.20 -4.84 9.89
C GLU A 331 10.49 -5.23 11.20
N LEU A 332 10.57 -6.51 11.59
CA LEU A 332 9.96 -7.02 12.82
C LEU A 332 10.60 -6.38 14.07
N GLU A 333 11.92 -6.13 14.08
CA GLU A 333 12.60 -5.47 15.18
C GLU A 333 12.20 -3.99 15.28
N CYS A 334 12.07 -3.28 14.15
CA CYS A 334 11.60 -1.91 14.11
C CYS A 334 10.16 -1.79 14.65
N LEU A 335 9.26 -2.68 14.23
CA LEU A 335 7.89 -2.75 14.74
C LEU A 335 7.86 -3.01 16.26
N ARG A 336 8.65 -3.99 16.74
CA ARG A 336 8.76 -4.28 18.17
C ARG A 336 9.26 -3.08 18.95
N SER A 337 10.29 -2.38 18.45
CA SER A 337 10.87 -1.19 19.07
C SER A 337 9.88 -0.03 19.15
N ALA A 338 8.98 0.09 18.19
CA ALA A 338 7.87 1.05 18.18
C ALA A 338 6.69 0.65 19.09
N GLY A 339 6.79 -0.48 19.80
CA GLY A 339 5.77 -0.95 20.75
C GLY A 339 4.65 -1.79 20.11
N ILE A 340 4.82 -2.20 18.87
CA ILE A 340 3.89 -3.16 18.22
C ILE A 340 4.09 -4.54 18.86
N SER A 341 3.01 -5.14 19.31
CA SER A 341 3.06 -6.38 20.09
C SER A 341 2.71 -7.64 19.29
N ARG A 342 2.16 -7.49 18.09
CA ARG A 342 1.75 -8.59 17.21
C ARG A 342 1.92 -8.22 15.73
N VAL A 343 2.37 -9.20 14.94
CA VAL A 343 2.38 -9.18 13.47
C VAL A 343 1.86 -10.54 13.03
N VAL A 344 0.62 -10.62 12.61
CA VAL A 344 -0.05 -11.90 12.29
C VAL A 344 -0.11 -12.08 10.78
N ALA A 345 0.49 -13.17 10.29
CA ALA A 345 0.46 -13.56 8.88
C ALA A 345 -0.54 -14.71 8.68
N VAL A 346 -1.47 -14.55 7.76
CA VAL A 346 -2.35 -15.62 7.26
C VAL A 346 -1.81 -16.05 5.91
N ASP A 347 -1.47 -17.32 5.78
CA ASP A 347 -0.99 -17.92 4.53
C ASP A 347 -2.18 -18.20 3.60
N LEU A 348 -2.21 -17.54 2.45
CA LEU A 348 -3.21 -17.70 1.41
C LEU A 348 -2.67 -18.46 0.19
N THR A 349 -1.49 -19.06 0.32
CA THR A 349 -0.84 -19.81 -0.75
C THR A 349 -1.71 -21.01 -1.15
N ARG A 350 -2.14 -21.03 -2.41
CA ARG A 350 -2.88 -22.18 -2.95
C ARG A 350 -1.88 -23.20 -3.52
N PRO A 351 -1.89 -24.45 -3.01
CA PRO A 351 -0.89 -25.46 -3.40
C PRO A 351 -0.84 -25.75 -4.90
N ASP A 352 -1.96 -25.64 -5.60
CA ASP A 352 -2.07 -25.90 -7.04
C ASP A 352 -1.46 -24.80 -7.92
N PHE A 353 -1.11 -23.64 -7.35
CA PHE A 353 -0.41 -22.55 -8.02
C PHE A 353 1.03 -22.39 -7.51
N GLY A 354 1.28 -22.64 -6.23
CA GLY A 354 2.59 -22.51 -5.61
C GLY A 354 3.14 -21.10 -5.63
N ILE A 355 2.28 -20.09 -5.72
CA ILE A 355 2.61 -18.67 -5.59
C ILE A 355 2.45 -18.31 -4.12
N PRO A 356 3.52 -17.96 -3.39
CA PRO A 356 3.39 -17.48 -2.02
C PRO A 356 2.53 -16.21 -1.98
N VAL A 357 1.41 -16.27 -1.27
CA VAL A 357 0.50 -15.14 -1.02
C VAL A 357 0.16 -15.12 0.44
N VAL A 358 0.29 -13.94 1.05
CA VAL A 358 0.00 -13.74 2.48
C VAL A 358 -0.92 -12.56 2.70
N ARG A 359 -1.65 -12.62 3.78
CA ARG A 359 -2.31 -11.47 4.38
C ARG A 359 -1.66 -11.20 5.72
N VAL A 360 -1.07 -10.02 5.89
CA VAL A 360 -0.52 -9.59 7.18
C VAL A 360 -1.50 -8.66 7.89
N VAL A 361 -1.66 -8.84 9.19
CA VAL A 361 -2.45 -7.97 10.07
C VAL A 361 -1.56 -7.49 11.20
N ILE A 362 -1.44 -6.18 11.37
CA ILE A 362 -0.63 -5.54 12.42
C ILE A 362 -1.55 -4.66 13.29
N PRO A 363 -2.10 -5.22 14.38
CA PRO A 363 -2.95 -4.44 15.28
C PRO A 363 -2.21 -3.24 15.87
N GLY A 364 -2.85 -2.06 15.83
CA GLY A 364 -2.29 -0.80 16.34
C GLY A 364 -1.70 0.11 15.27
N LEU A 365 -1.52 -0.36 14.02
CA LEU A 365 -1.22 0.50 12.89
C LEU A 365 -2.50 1.13 12.31
N GLU A 366 -2.34 2.26 11.64
CA GLU A 366 -3.44 2.95 10.93
C GLU A 366 -3.76 2.25 9.61
N GLY A 367 -5.01 2.40 9.15
CA GLY A 367 -5.47 1.90 7.86
C GLY A 367 -5.30 2.88 6.71
N ASP A 368 -5.83 2.50 5.54
CA ASP A 368 -5.82 3.37 4.36
C ASP A 368 -6.79 4.55 4.55
N ILE A 369 -6.26 5.76 4.52
CA ILE A 369 -7.04 7.00 4.64
C ILE A 369 -7.99 7.24 3.47
N LYS A 370 -7.80 6.57 2.35
CA LYS A 370 -8.68 6.63 1.17
C LYS A 370 -9.92 5.77 1.33
N HIS A 371 -9.91 4.83 2.28
CA HIS A 371 -11.08 4.00 2.52
C HIS A 371 -12.24 4.86 3.03
N PRO A 372 -13.46 4.79 2.44
CA PRO A 372 -14.58 5.69 2.77
C PRO A 372 -15.01 5.64 4.24
N ASN A 373 -14.78 4.51 4.91
CA ASN A 373 -15.09 4.32 6.32
C ASN A 373 -13.85 4.43 7.23
N TYR A 374 -12.75 4.99 6.75
CA TYR A 374 -11.56 5.17 7.59
C TYR A 374 -11.84 6.12 8.76
N LEU A 375 -11.52 5.67 9.95
CA LEU A 375 -11.53 6.49 11.18
C LEU A 375 -10.11 6.53 11.76
N PRO A 376 -9.60 7.72 12.13
CA PRO A 376 -8.28 7.83 12.72
C PRO A 376 -8.13 6.98 13.98
N GLY A 377 -7.15 6.12 14.00
CA GLY A 377 -6.77 5.28 15.13
C GLY A 377 -5.97 6.08 16.19
N VAL A 378 -5.30 5.36 17.08
CA VAL A 378 -4.56 5.96 18.19
C VAL A 378 -3.37 6.79 17.70
N ARG A 379 -2.64 6.29 16.71
CA ARG A 379 -1.42 6.93 16.19
C ARG A 379 -1.74 8.22 15.44
N ALA A 380 -2.74 8.21 14.56
CA ALA A 380 -3.20 9.39 13.83
C ALA A 380 -3.78 10.45 14.78
N ARG A 381 -4.60 10.06 15.77
CA ARG A 381 -5.13 11.01 16.78
C ARG A 381 -4.02 11.64 17.62
N ARG A 382 -2.98 10.88 18.00
CA ARG A 382 -1.82 11.41 18.70
C ARG A 382 -1.07 12.44 17.86
N ALA A 383 -0.85 12.16 16.57
CA ALA A 383 -0.21 13.10 15.63
C ALA A 383 -1.01 14.41 15.50
N ALA A 384 -2.34 14.31 15.35
CA ALA A 384 -3.21 15.48 15.30
C ALA A 384 -3.17 16.33 16.60
N ALA A 385 -3.07 15.68 17.75
CA ALA A 385 -2.99 16.38 19.05
C ALA A 385 -1.66 17.13 19.23
N LEU A 386 -0.54 16.58 18.76
CA LEU A 386 0.79 17.19 18.83
C LEU A 386 0.98 18.37 17.86
N SER A 387 0.07 18.51 16.88
CA SER A 387 0.15 19.55 15.84
C SER A 387 -0.75 20.77 16.13
N ARG A 388 -1.48 20.77 17.24
CA ARG A 388 -2.28 21.89 17.75
C ARG A 388 -1.43 22.79 18.63
#